data_f4f3f3c250341c0ddd9aa786aafbdfc1
#
_entry.id   f4f3f3c250341c0ddd9aa786aafbdfc1
#
_cell.length_a   1.000
_cell.length_b   1.000
_cell.length_c   1.000
_cell.angle_alpha   90.00
_cell.angle_beta   90.00
_cell.angle_gamma   90.00
#
_symmetry.space_group_name_H-M   'P 1'
#
loop_
_entity.id
_entity.type
_entity.pdbx_description
1 polymer ?
#
loop_
_entity_poly.entity_id
_entity_poly.type
_entity_poly.pdbx_seq_one_letter_code
_entity_poly.pdbx_strand_id
1 'polypeptide(L)'
;MGQKNGDSREQVRRFIRLTELIPPVLDMVDSGKIAFRPAVELSYLSKEQQQSLYDTMECEDCTPSLAQAIKMKEFSRDGKLTEEVILSIMQEEKPNQREQFKMPKERISKYFAPGTPAQKIEDTIIKALELYRRRERQRDMER
;
A
#
# COMPACT_ATOMS: atom_id res chain seq x y z
N MET A 1 -12.97 24.16 -26.11
CA MET A 1 -13.40 24.78 -24.84
C MET A 1 -14.37 23.93 -24.03
N GLY A 2 -15.28 23.17 -24.64
CA GLY A 2 -16.22 22.33 -23.93
C GLY A 2 -15.58 21.26 -23.06
N GLN A 3 -14.47 20.68 -23.49
CA GLN A 3 -13.76 19.64 -22.72
C GLN A 3 -13.13 20.20 -21.45
N LYS A 4 -12.57 21.41 -21.52
CA LYS A 4 -11.99 22.06 -20.35
C LYS A 4 -13.05 22.41 -19.31
N ASN A 5 -14.23 22.78 -19.75
CA ASN A 5 -15.34 23.11 -18.85
C ASN A 5 -15.87 21.86 -18.16
N GLY A 6 -15.91 20.71 -18.85
CA GLY A 6 -16.31 19.42 -18.25
C GLY A 6 -15.35 18.97 -17.16
N ASP A 7 -14.04 19.02 -17.47
CA ASP A 7 -12.99 18.66 -16.49
C ASP A 7 -13.01 19.60 -15.30
N SER A 8 -13.21 20.90 -15.51
CA SER A 8 -13.33 21.88 -14.44
C SER A 8 -14.50 21.58 -13.49
N ARG A 9 -15.66 21.19 -14.05
CA ARG A 9 -16.83 20.86 -13.24
C ARG A 9 -16.57 19.64 -12.36
N GLU A 10 -15.97 18.60 -12.90
CA GLU A 10 -15.60 17.43 -12.12
C GLU A 10 -14.59 17.76 -11.02
N GLN A 11 -13.58 18.56 -11.34
CA GLN A 11 -12.61 19.01 -10.34
C GLN A 11 -13.27 19.85 -9.26
N VAL A 12 -14.16 20.76 -9.62
CA VAL A 12 -14.90 21.56 -8.63
C VAL A 12 -15.72 20.66 -7.72
N ARG A 13 -16.42 19.67 -8.27
CA ARG A 13 -17.17 18.70 -7.47
C ARG A 13 -16.28 17.96 -6.50
N ARG A 14 -15.10 17.54 -6.95
CA ARG A 14 -14.14 16.84 -6.09
C ARG A 14 -13.62 17.75 -5.00
N PHE A 15 -13.31 19.00 -5.30
CA PHE A 15 -12.90 19.98 -4.28
C PHE A 15 -14.00 20.25 -3.27
N ILE A 16 -15.25 20.39 -3.73
CA ILE A 16 -16.39 20.54 -2.83
C ILE A 16 -16.52 19.30 -1.93
N ARG A 17 -16.30 18.12 -2.50
CA ARG A 17 -16.36 16.88 -1.74
C ARG A 17 -15.33 16.83 -0.60
N LEU A 18 -14.15 17.43 -0.82
CA LEU A 18 -13.12 17.50 0.22
C LEU A 18 -13.58 18.30 1.46
N THR A 19 -14.54 19.20 1.32
CA THR A 19 -15.08 19.96 2.47
C THR A 19 -15.82 19.07 3.45
N GLU A 20 -16.20 17.86 3.05
CA GLU A 20 -16.82 16.86 3.92
C GLU A 20 -15.81 16.13 4.81
N LEU A 21 -14.52 16.33 4.57
CA LEU A 21 -13.47 15.76 5.42
C LEU A 21 -13.37 16.50 6.75
N ILE A 22 -13.06 15.75 7.81
CA ILE A 22 -12.79 16.38 9.10
C ILE A 22 -11.51 17.21 9.01
N PRO A 23 -11.36 18.29 9.81
CA PRO A 23 -10.19 19.18 9.70
C PRO A 23 -8.82 18.48 9.71
N PRO A 24 -8.53 17.52 10.60
CA PRO A 24 -7.22 16.87 10.59
C PRO A 24 -6.95 16.07 9.32
N VAL A 25 -7.97 15.45 8.73
CA VAL A 25 -7.80 14.71 7.46
C VAL A 25 -7.59 15.69 6.30
N LEU A 26 -8.34 16.79 6.29
CA LEU A 26 -8.18 17.84 5.29
C LEU A 26 -6.77 18.44 5.35
N ASP A 27 -6.23 18.67 6.53
CA ASP A 27 -4.87 19.15 6.72
C ASP A 27 -3.85 18.16 6.13
N MET A 28 -4.08 16.87 6.24
CA MET A 28 -3.21 15.86 5.65
C MET A 28 -3.24 15.92 4.11
N VAL A 29 -4.38 16.23 3.53
CA VAL A 29 -4.50 16.43 2.09
C VAL A 29 -3.73 17.68 1.67
N ASP A 30 -3.90 18.78 2.38
CA ASP A 30 -3.23 20.06 2.09
C ASP A 30 -1.71 19.93 2.21
N SER A 31 -1.23 19.12 3.16
CA SER A 31 0.21 18.90 3.33
C SER A 31 0.80 17.84 2.39
N GLY A 32 -0.03 17.23 1.55
CA GLY A 32 0.41 16.23 0.58
C GLY A 32 0.59 14.83 1.13
N LYS A 33 0.22 14.59 2.39
CA LYS A 33 0.32 13.26 3.00
C LYS A 33 -0.72 12.29 2.44
N ILE A 34 -1.90 12.79 2.09
CA ILE A 34 -2.95 12.02 1.42
C ILE A 34 -3.15 12.59 0.03
N ALA A 35 -3.13 11.75 -0.99
CA ALA A 35 -3.35 12.16 -2.36
C ALA A 35 -4.82 12.57 -2.57
N PHE A 36 -5.06 13.34 -3.61
CA PHE A 36 -6.38 13.92 -3.89
C PHE A 36 -7.46 12.86 -4.10
N ARG A 37 -7.18 11.85 -4.93
CA ARG A 37 -8.17 10.79 -5.24
C ARG A 37 -8.57 9.95 -4.03
N PRO A 38 -7.63 9.42 -3.24
CA PRO A 38 -8.00 8.75 -1.99
C PRO A 38 -8.80 9.64 -1.06
N ALA A 39 -8.45 10.91 -0.96
CA ALA A 39 -9.16 11.87 -0.11
C ALA A 39 -10.62 12.02 -0.52
N VAL A 40 -10.91 12.09 -1.81
CA VAL A 40 -12.29 12.16 -2.33
C VAL A 40 -13.09 10.94 -1.90
N GLU A 41 -12.49 9.74 -2.01
CA GLU A 41 -13.16 8.51 -1.57
C GLU A 41 -13.41 8.50 -0.06
N LEU A 42 -12.46 8.99 0.73
CA LEU A 42 -12.61 9.08 2.18
C LEU A 42 -13.69 10.08 2.61
N SER A 43 -13.97 11.07 1.78
CA SER A 43 -15.02 12.08 2.08
C SER A 43 -16.43 11.49 2.17
N TYR A 44 -16.63 10.28 1.62
CA TYR A 44 -17.91 9.58 1.72
C TYR A 44 -18.10 8.85 3.06
N LEU A 45 -17.06 8.75 3.88
CA LEU A 45 -17.17 8.16 5.21
C LEU A 45 -17.88 9.12 6.16
N SER A 46 -18.54 8.58 7.21
CA SER A 46 -19.11 9.42 8.26
C SER A 46 -17.98 10.15 9.01
N LYS A 47 -18.35 11.22 9.73
CA LYS A 47 -17.37 11.96 10.52
C LYS A 47 -16.71 11.08 11.58
N GLU A 48 -17.47 10.18 12.18
CA GLU A 48 -16.96 9.22 13.17
C GLU A 48 -15.97 8.25 12.53
N GLN A 49 -16.29 7.73 11.34
CA GLN A 49 -15.41 6.82 10.60
C GLN A 49 -14.13 7.52 10.17
N GLN A 50 -14.22 8.78 9.75
CA GLN A 50 -13.04 9.57 9.40
C GLN A 50 -12.14 9.78 10.63
N GLN A 51 -12.73 10.03 11.79
CA GLN A 51 -11.96 10.20 13.03
C GLN A 51 -11.25 8.91 13.41
N SER A 52 -11.93 7.76 13.33
CA SER A 52 -11.32 6.45 13.59
C SER A 52 -10.18 6.17 12.62
N LEU A 53 -10.35 6.53 11.35
CA LEU A 53 -9.30 6.38 10.35
C LEU A 53 -8.11 7.28 10.66
N TYR A 54 -8.36 8.53 11.04
CA TYR A 54 -7.29 9.46 11.40
C TYR A 54 -6.48 8.93 12.59
N ASP A 55 -7.15 8.44 13.62
CA ASP A 55 -6.47 7.85 14.78
C ASP A 55 -5.62 6.64 14.37
N THR A 56 -6.13 5.81 13.47
CA THR A 56 -5.40 4.65 12.96
C THR A 56 -4.18 5.08 12.13
N MET A 57 -4.33 6.12 11.31
CA MET A 57 -3.21 6.64 10.52
C MET A 57 -2.08 7.14 11.41
N GLU A 58 -2.40 7.77 12.52
CA GLU A 58 -1.40 8.24 13.48
C GLU A 58 -0.73 7.07 14.20
N CYS A 59 -1.50 6.08 14.64
CA CYS A 59 -0.96 4.90 15.32
C CYS A 59 -0.07 4.05 14.43
N GLU A 60 -0.46 3.85 13.18
CA GLU A 60 0.25 2.99 12.24
C GLU A 60 1.29 3.77 11.41
N ASP A 61 1.33 5.09 11.55
CA ASP A 61 2.21 5.98 10.79
C ASP A 61 2.16 5.72 9.29
N CYS A 62 0.94 5.61 8.75
CA CYS A 62 0.71 5.36 7.33
C CYS A 62 -0.56 6.05 6.85
N THR A 63 -0.69 6.19 5.54
CA THR A 63 -1.86 6.78 4.90
C THR A 63 -2.48 5.77 3.93
N PRO A 64 -3.81 5.82 3.72
CA PRO A 64 -4.46 4.87 2.82
C PRO A 64 -4.11 5.12 1.36
N SER A 65 -3.98 4.05 0.59
CA SER A 65 -3.89 4.11 -0.86
C SER A 65 -5.29 4.31 -1.45
N LEU A 66 -5.35 4.58 -2.75
CA LEU A 66 -6.64 4.69 -3.45
C LEU A 66 -7.47 3.42 -3.31
N ALA A 67 -6.85 2.25 -3.48
CA ALA A 67 -7.53 0.97 -3.34
C ALA A 67 -8.09 0.78 -1.93
N GLN A 68 -7.33 1.12 -0.90
CA GLN A 68 -7.78 1.05 0.49
C GLN A 68 -8.92 2.02 0.76
N ALA A 69 -8.84 3.25 0.24
CA ALA A 69 -9.88 4.25 0.39
C ALA A 69 -11.20 3.80 -0.26
N ILE A 70 -11.14 3.24 -1.46
CA ILE A 70 -12.30 2.68 -2.16
C ILE A 70 -12.92 1.56 -1.33
N LYS A 71 -12.10 0.68 -0.79
CA LYS A 71 -12.54 -0.43 0.05
C LYS A 71 -13.28 0.06 1.30
N MET A 72 -12.73 1.06 1.97
CA MET A 72 -13.37 1.68 3.12
C MET A 72 -14.71 2.31 2.77
N LYS A 73 -14.79 2.99 1.63
CA LYS A 73 -16.03 3.58 1.15
C LYS A 73 -17.10 2.52 0.91
N GLU A 74 -16.73 1.40 0.30
CA GLU A 74 -17.65 0.29 0.05
C GLU A 74 -18.18 -0.31 1.36
N PHE A 75 -17.31 -0.57 2.32
CA PHE A 75 -17.72 -1.06 3.64
C PHE A 75 -18.60 -0.05 4.38
N SER A 76 -18.29 1.25 4.26
CA SER A 76 -19.09 2.30 4.87
C SER A 76 -20.50 2.34 4.29
N ARG A 77 -20.61 2.22 2.96
CA ARG A 77 -21.90 2.19 2.27
C ARG A 77 -22.75 1.01 2.73
N ASP A 78 -22.12 -0.14 2.98
CA ASP A 78 -22.80 -1.34 3.43
C ASP A 78 -23.04 -1.35 4.95
N GLY A 79 -22.62 -0.29 5.65
CA GLY A 79 -22.77 -0.20 7.10
C GLY A 79 -21.87 -1.13 7.89
N LYS A 80 -20.79 -1.61 7.28
CA LYS A 80 -19.87 -2.61 7.87
C LYS A 80 -18.51 -2.05 8.26
N LEU A 81 -18.29 -0.74 8.07
CA LEU A 81 -16.99 -0.13 8.38
C LEU A 81 -16.91 0.16 9.89
N THR A 82 -16.16 -0.67 10.61
CA THR A 82 -15.86 -0.51 12.03
C THR A 82 -14.40 -0.12 12.22
N GLU A 83 -14.02 0.26 13.44
CA GLU A 83 -12.62 0.54 13.76
C GLU A 83 -11.71 -0.64 13.46
N GLU A 84 -12.17 -1.86 13.77
CA GLU A 84 -11.42 -3.08 13.49
C GLU A 84 -11.21 -3.30 12.00
N VAL A 85 -12.24 -3.03 11.19
CA VAL A 85 -12.15 -3.14 9.74
C VAL A 85 -11.20 -2.09 9.17
N ILE A 86 -11.27 -0.85 9.67
CA ILE A 86 -10.35 0.21 9.25
C ILE A 86 -8.91 -0.19 9.55
N LEU A 87 -8.64 -0.67 10.76
CA LEU A 87 -7.31 -1.12 11.16
C LEU A 87 -6.82 -2.26 10.27
N SER A 88 -7.68 -3.24 10.00
CA SER A 88 -7.35 -4.38 9.14
C SER A 88 -6.98 -3.92 7.72
N ILE A 89 -7.74 -2.99 7.15
CA ILE A 89 -7.47 -2.46 5.83
C ILE A 89 -6.14 -1.69 5.81
N MET A 90 -5.89 -0.88 6.85
CA MET A 90 -4.67 -0.09 6.94
C MET A 90 -3.42 -0.96 7.15
N GLN A 91 -3.57 -2.11 7.77
CA GLN A 91 -2.47 -3.05 7.98
C GLN A 91 -2.17 -3.92 6.77
N GLU A 92 -3.01 -3.90 5.74
CA GLU A 92 -2.74 -4.63 4.51
C GLU A 92 -1.45 -4.13 3.86
N GLU A 93 -0.57 -5.06 3.48
CA GLU A 93 0.64 -4.70 2.76
C GLU A 93 0.30 -4.16 1.38
N LYS A 94 0.78 -2.96 1.08
CA LYS A 94 0.68 -2.41 -0.26
C LYS A 94 1.68 -3.15 -1.15
N PRO A 95 1.28 -3.60 -2.35
CA PRO A 95 2.21 -4.31 -3.24
C PRO A 95 3.52 -3.57 -3.49
N ASN A 96 3.48 -2.24 -3.54
CA ASN A 96 4.66 -1.41 -3.77
C ASN A 96 5.53 -1.23 -2.54
N GLN A 97 5.05 -1.62 -1.35
CA GLN A 97 5.75 -1.47 -0.08
C GLN A 97 6.24 -2.78 0.50
N ARG A 98 5.97 -3.90 -0.17
CA ARG A 98 6.54 -5.18 0.25
C ARG A 98 8.05 -5.12 0.13
N GLU A 99 8.73 -5.59 1.18
CA GLU A 99 10.16 -5.75 1.11
C GLU A 99 10.53 -6.65 -0.05
N GLN A 100 11.30 -6.12 -0.98
CA GLN A 100 11.79 -6.87 -2.11
C GLN A 100 13.31 -6.84 -2.10
N PHE A 101 13.90 -8.00 -2.07
CA PHE A 101 15.33 -8.11 -2.26
C PHE A 101 15.63 -8.04 -3.75
N LYS A 102 16.40 -7.05 -4.17
CA LYS A 102 16.80 -6.88 -5.57
C LYS A 102 18.30 -7.06 -5.68
N MET A 103 18.71 -7.97 -6.55
CA MET A 103 20.11 -8.18 -6.84
C MET A 103 20.36 -7.90 -8.32
N PRO A 104 21.44 -7.17 -8.67
CA PRO A 104 21.76 -6.97 -10.08
C PRO A 104 21.95 -8.31 -10.77
N LYS A 105 21.29 -8.46 -11.91
CA LYS A 105 21.35 -9.69 -12.68
C LYS A 105 22.80 -10.08 -13.07
N GLU A 106 23.64 -9.08 -13.24
CA GLU A 106 25.06 -9.25 -13.60
C GLU A 106 25.85 -10.05 -12.57
N ARG A 107 25.48 -9.93 -11.29
CA ARG A 107 26.20 -10.65 -10.22
C ARG A 107 25.95 -12.15 -10.23
N ILE A 108 24.81 -12.57 -10.74
CA ILE A 108 24.42 -13.99 -10.77
C ILE A 108 24.44 -14.59 -12.16
N SER A 109 24.55 -13.75 -13.21
CA SER A 109 24.49 -14.23 -14.61
C SER A 109 25.57 -15.24 -14.96
N LYS A 110 26.73 -15.17 -14.33
CA LYS A 110 27.82 -16.10 -14.54
C LYS A 110 27.52 -17.53 -14.08
N TYR A 111 26.53 -17.69 -13.24
CA TYR A 111 26.10 -19.00 -12.71
C TYR A 111 24.98 -19.64 -13.51
N PHE A 112 24.40 -18.92 -14.46
CA PHE A 112 23.25 -19.36 -15.23
C PHE A 112 23.49 -19.18 -16.72
N ALA A 113 22.93 -20.08 -17.50
CA ALA A 113 23.00 -19.98 -18.97
C ALA A 113 22.11 -18.81 -19.45
N PRO A 114 22.49 -18.14 -20.56
CA PRO A 114 21.63 -17.11 -21.15
C PRO A 114 20.23 -17.65 -21.44
N GLY A 115 19.21 -16.86 -21.14
CA GLY A 115 17.82 -17.24 -21.35
C GLY A 115 17.19 -18.11 -20.28
N THR A 116 17.89 -18.33 -19.15
CA THR A 116 17.31 -19.09 -18.03
C THR A 116 16.09 -18.35 -17.46
N PRO A 117 14.93 -19.04 -17.29
CA PRO A 117 13.74 -18.40 -16.73
C PRO A 117 13.99 -17.91 -15.30
N ALA A 118 13.35 -16.80 -14.95
CA ALA A 118 13.50 -16.18 -13.61
C ALA A 118 13.13 -17.16 -12.50
N GLN A 119 12.09 -17.96 -12.69
CA GLN A 119 11.66 -18.94 -11.68
C GLN A 119 12.72 -19.99 -11.42
N LYS A 120 13.40 -20.45 -12.46
CA LYS A 120 14.48 -21.42 -12.31
C LYS A 120 15.67 -20.83 -11.57
N ILE A 121 15.95 -19.54 -11.81
CA ILE A 121 16.99 -18.82 -11.09
C ILE A 121 16.66 -18.75 -9.60
N GLU A 122 15.43 -18.39 -9.25
CA GLU A 122 14.97 -18.32 -7.85
C GLU A 122 15.05 -19.68 -7.17
N ASP A 123 14.55 -20.73 -7.82
CA ASP A 123 14.57 -22.09 -7.27
C ASP A 123 16.00 -22.57 -7.01
N THR A 124 16.90 -22.29 -7.91
CA THR A 124 18.30 -22.66 -7.77
C THR A 124 18.97 -21.92 -6.62
N ILE A 125 18.67 -20.62 -6.46
CA ILE A 125 19.19 -19.81 -5.36
C ILE A 125 18.69 -20.36 -4.02
N ILE A 126 17.42 -20.71 -3.92
CA ILE A 126 16.84 -21.25 -2.69
C ILE A 126 17.51 -22.57 -2.33
N LYS A 127 17.69 -23.47 -3.30
CA LYS A 127 18.40 -24.75 -3.06
C LYS A 127 19.83 -24.54 -2.60
N ALA A 128 20.53 -23.60 -3.21
CA ALA A 128 21.91 -23.27 -2.84
C ALA A 128 22.00 -22.74 -1.41
N LEU A 129 21.05 -21.87 -1.01
CA LEU A 129 21.00 -21.33 0.33
C LEU A 129 20.68 -22.40 1.36
N GLU A 130 19.81 -23.35 1.05
CA GLU A 130 19.50 -24.48 1.93
C GLU A 130 20.73 -25.36 2.17
N LEU A 131 21.49 -25.65 1.13
CA LEU A 131 22.73 -26.41 1.24
C LEU A 131 23.79 -25.67 2.07
N TYR A 132 23.90 -24.37 1.85
CA TYR A 132 24.83 -23.52 2.62
C TYR A 132 24.46 -23.54 4.10
N ARG A 133 23.18 -23.43 4.44
CA ARG A 133 22.68 -23.48 5.80
C ARG A 133 22.98 -24.81 6.49
N ARG A 134 22.84 -25.92 5.76
CA ARG A 134 23.18 -27.25 6.29
C ARG A 134 24.65 -27.37 6.62
N ARG A 135 25.52 -26.83 5.77
CA ARG A 135 26.97 -26.83 6.00
C ARG A 135 27.33 -26.01 7.23
N GLU A 136 26.73 -24.87 7.42
CA GLU A 136 26.96 -24.05 8.62
C GLU A 136 26.55 -24.79 9.88
N ARG A 137 25.39 -25.46 9.89
CA ARG A 137 24.93 -26.26 11.03
C ARG A 137 25.92 -27.39 11.35
N GLN A 138 26.44 -28.07 10.36
CA GLN A 138 27.43 -29.11 10.57
C GLN A 138 28.71 -28.57 11.16
N ARG A 139 29.19 -27.42 10.70
CA ARG A 139 30.38 -26.76 11.29
C ARG A 139 30.16 -26.42 12.72
N ASP A 140 29.00 -25.92 13.09
CA ASP A 140 28.69 -25.57 14.48
C ASP A 140 28.59 -26.81 15.35
N MET A 141 28.13 -27.94 14.80
CA MET A 141 28.08 -29.22 15.53
C MET A 141 29.46 -29.87 15.70
N GLU A 142 30.38 -29.65 14.76
CA GLU A 142 31.74 -30.20 14.82
C GLU A 142 32.66 -29.42 15.74
N ARG A 143 32.25 -28.27 16.21
CA ARG A 143 32.96 -27.48 17.19
C ARG A 143 32.58 -27.91 18.59
#